data_907d398a3ea540a02f1544335221d1d2
#
_entry.id   907d398a3ea540a02f1544335221d1d2
#
_cell.length_a   1.000
_cell.length_b   1.000
_cell.length_c   1.000
_cell.angle_alpha   90.00
_cell.angle_beta   90.00
_cell.angle_gamma   90.00
#
_symmetry.space_group_name_H-M   'P 1'
#
loop_
_entity.id
_entity.type
_entity.pdbx_description
1 polymer ?
#
loop_
_entity_poly.entity_id
_entity_poly.type
_entity_poly.pdbx_seq_one_letter_code
_entity_poly.pdbx_strand_id
1 'polypeptide(L)'
;VASRGLGDVYKRQSEEDTILSLGFTPQEIQQQARKPDELDYFKLTARIKQLKNNGVDTLRWEVTRYLKISFTFTNLIVVLCGIPLVVIKEKNSLSFGAGLSVFVIFGYYAFIKFGQSMGFKGVVEPILSAWLGNIVFTIGGIILLLRART
;
A
#
# COMPACT_ATOMS: atom_id res chain seq x y z
N VAL A 1 12.85 -49.03 -10.90
CA VAL A 1 12.59 -48.55 -9.54
C VAL A 1 13.79 -47.81 -8.96
N ALA A 2 15.03 -48.18 -9.34
CA ALA A 2 16.25 -47.54 -8.82
C ALA A 2 16.51 -46.10 -9.31
N SER A 3 16.01 -45.71 -10.48
CA SER A 3 16.28 -44.36 -11.05
C SER A 3 15.46 -43.25 -10.40
N ARG A 4 14.32 -43.56 -9.77
CA ARG A 4 13.49 -42.56 -9.07
C ARG A 4 14.06 -42.14 -7.71
N GLY A 5 14.75 -43.02 -7.03
CA GLY A 5 15.37 -42.73 -5.73
C GLY A 5 16.62 -41.84 -5.83
N LEU A 6 17.39 -42.00 -6.92
CA LEU A 6 18.59 -41.15 -7.13
C LEU A 6 18.21 -39.69 -7.42
N GLY A 7 17.16 -39.43 -8.18
CA GLY A 7 16.69 -38.08 -8.46
C GLY A 7 16.21 -37.34 -7.20
N ASP A 8 15.54 -38.04 -6.29
CA ASP A 8 15.07 -37.45 -5.03
C ASP A 8 16.21 -37.18 -4.04
N VAL A 9 17.25 -38.04 -4.04
CA VAL A 9 18.46 -37.84 -3.21
C VAL A 9 19.28 -36.67 -3.74
N TYR A 10 19.46 -36.54 -5.05
CA TYR A 10 20.15 -35.38 -5.66
C TYR A 10 19.39 -34.07 -5.41
N LYS A 11 18.07 -34.09 -5.46
CA LYS A 11 17.22 -32.93 -5.18
C LYS A 11 17.35 -32.49 -3.72
N ARG A 12 17.34 -33.42 -2.77
CA ARG A 12 17.55 -33.12 -1.35
C ARG A 12 18.94 -32.62 -1.06
N GLN A 13 20.00 -33.21 -1.64
CA GLN A 13 21.37 -32.71 -1.49
C GLN A 13 21.52 -31.31 -2.07
N SER A 14 20.95 -31.03 -3.25
CA SER A 14 20.98 -29.70 -3.85
C SER A 14 20.23 -28.65 -3.01
N GLU A 15 19.13 -29.03 -2.35
CA GLU A 15 18.44 -28.16 -1.40
C GLU A 15 19.23 -27.92 -0.12
N GLU A 16 19.86 -28.95 0.45
CA GLU A 16 20.72 -28.81 1.64
C GLU A 16 21.99 -27.99 1.35
N ASP A 17 22.65 -28.22 0.23
CA ASP A 17 23.83 -27.44 -0.18
C ASP A 17 23.47 -25.97 -0.47
N THR A 18 22.28 -25.70 -1.00
CA THR A 18 21.78 -24.34 -1.22
C THR A 18 21.47 -23.65 0.12
N ILE A 19 20.94 -24.37 1.10
CA ILE A 19 20.68 -23.85 2.46
C ILE A 19 22.00 -23.53 3.17
N LEU A 20 23.01 -24.42 3.06
CA LEU A 20 24.33 -24.24 3.68
C LEU A 20 25.12 -23.08 3.06
N SER A 21 24.97 -22.81 1.76
CA SER A 21 25.71 -21.73 1.08
C SER A 21 25.08 -20.35 1.27
N LEU A 22 23.78 -20.26 1.52
CA LEU A 22 23.06 -18.99 1.62
C LEU A 22 22.68 -18.62 3.06
N GLY A 23 22.81 -19.55 4.02
CA GLY A 23 22.46 -19.30 5.42
C GLY A 23 20.98 -18.97 5.67
N PHE A 24 20.12 -19.26 4.68
CA PHE A 24 18.67 -19.01 4.75
C PHE A 24 17.86 -20.29 4.60
N THR A 25 16.91 -20.51 5.48
CA THR A 25 15.93 -21.61 5.34
C THR A 25 14.94 -21.33 4.20
N PRO A 26 14.38 -22.38 3.54
CA PRO A 26 13.38 -22.22 2.50
C PRO A 26 12.15 -21.40 2.97
N GLN A 27 11.83 -21.45 4.26
CA GLN A 27 10.78 -20.65 4.87
C GLN A 27 11.16 -19.15 4.96
N GLU A 28 12.45 -18.85 5.18
CA GLU A 28 12.92 -17.45 5.17
C GLU A 28 12.96 -16.88 3.77
N ILE A 29 13.29 -17.68 2.76
CA ILE A 29 13.25 -17.28 1.35
C ILE A 29 11.80 -17.00 0.93
N GLN A 30 10.84 -17.84 1.33
CA GLN A 30 9.41 -17.57 1.08
C GLN A 30 8.91 -16.34 1.83
N GLN A 31 9.39 -16.07 3.04
CA GLN A 31 9.07 -14.85 3.77
C GLN A 31 9.75 -13.62 3.14
N GLN A 32 10.92 -13.78 2.51
CA GLN A 32 11.59 -12.72 1.75
C GLN A 32 10.85 -12.39 0.45
N ALA A 33 10.22 -13.37 -0.19
CA ALA A 33 9.43 -13.21 -1.40
C ALA A 33 8.04 -12.58 -1.16
N ARG A 34 7.58 -12.51 0.10
CA ARG A 34 6.30 -11.86 0.42
C ARG A 34 6.36 -10.37 0.11
N LYS A 35 5.36 -9.92 -0.64
CA LYS A 35 5.21 -8.50 -0.96
C LYS A 35 4.98 -7.68 0.32
N PRO A 36 5.48 -6.45 0.39
CA PRO A 36 5.28 -5.56 1.56
C PRO A 36 3.80 -5.39 1.93
N ASP A 37 2.90 -5.49 0.96
CA ASP A 37 1.45 -5.31 1.13
C ASP A 37 0.79 -6.41 1.98
N GLU A 38 1.36 -7.63 1.99
CA GLU A 38 0.83 -8.81 2.67
C GLU A 38 1.22 -8.89 4.15
N LEU A 39 2.20 -8.10 4.59
CA LEU A 39 2.70 -8.12 5.97
C LEU A 39 1.91 -7.19 6.88
N ASP A 40 1.62 -7.63 8.10
CA ASP A 40 1.07 -6.79 9.17
C ASP A 40 2.02 -5.64 9.51
N TYR A 41 1.47 -4.54 10.05
CA TYR A 41 2.22 -3.34 10.42
C TYR A 41 3.45 -3.65 11.30
N PHE A 42 3.28 -4.51 12.33
CA PHE A 42 4.36 -4.88 13.24
C PHE A 42 5.46 -5.69 12.54
N LYS A 43 5.07 -6.68 11.74
CA LYS A 43 6.00 -7.51 10.95
C LYS A 43 6.74 -6.68 9.90
N LEU A 44 6.02 -5.73 9.28
CA LEU A 44 6.59 -4.80 8.31
C LEU A 44 7.65 -3.89 8.96
N THR A 45 7.38 -3.37 10.15
CA THR A 45 8.33 -2.52 10.89
C THR A 45 9.58 -3.29 11.30
N ALA A 46 9.43 -4.52 11.80
CA ALA A 46 10.55 -5.39 12.15
C ALA A 46 11.40 -5.71 10.90
N ARG A 47 10.75 -5.95 9.76
CA ARG A 47 11.43 -6.25 8.50
C ARG A 47 12.21 -5.05 7.96
N ILE A 48 11.63 -3.85 8.01
CA ILE A 48 12.32 -2.61 7.63
C ILE A 48 13.61 -2.44 8.44
N LYS A 49 13.54 -2.65 9.76
CA LYS A 49 14.73 -2.56 10.64
C LYS A 49 15.81 -3.55 10.23
N GLN A 50 15.43 -4.80 9.94
CA GLN A 50 16.36 -5.85 9.49
C GLN A 50 17.00 -5.51 8.14
N LEU A 51 16.20 -5.08 7.15
CA LEU A 51 16.68 -4.70 5.82
C LEU A 51 17.63 -3.50 5.88
N LYS A 52 17.29 -2.50 6.71
CA LYS A 52 18.13 -1.30 6.90
C LYS A 52 19.49 -1.65 7.51
N ASN A 53 19.53 -2.58 8.45
CA ASN A 53 20.79 -3.07 9.03
C ASN A 53 21.66 -3.81 8.00
N ASN A 54 21.05 -4.42 7.00
CA ASN A 54 21.72 -5.14 5.92
C ASN A 54 22.07 -4.25 4.71
N GLY A 55 21.83 -2.92 4.80
CA GLY A 55 22.15 -1.97 3.73
C GLY A 55 21.25 -2.06 2.48
N VAL A 56 20.10 -2.73 2.59
CA VAL A 56 19.14 -2.88 1.49
C VAL A 56 18.19 -1.68 1.44
N ASP A 57 17.83 -1.24 0.24
CA ASP A 57 16.88 -0.15 0.04
C ASP A 57 15.50 -0.50 0.64
N THR A 58 15.05 0.34 1.57
CA THR A 58 13.81 0.15 2.33
C THR A 58 12.68 1.08 1.91
N LEU A 59 12.88 1.93 0.90
CA LEU A 59 11.89 2.93 0.47
C LEU A 59 10.50 2.34 0.21
N ARG A 60 10.43 1.25 -0.55
CA ARG A 60 9.16 0.56 -0.83
C ARG A 60 8.45 0.08 0.43
N TRP A 61 9.21 -0.43 1.38
CA TRP A 61 8.70 -0.96 2.64
C TRP A 61 8.21 0.17 3.55
N GLU A 62 8.93 1.27 3.61
CA GLU A 62 8.57 2.45 4.38
C GLU A 62 7.29 3.11 3.84
N VAL A 63 7.22 3.33 2.53
CA VAL A 63 6.01 3.87 1.88
C VAL A 63 4.80 2.98 2.16
N THR A 64 4.94 1.65 2.03
CA THR A 64 3.84 0.71 2.30
C THR A 64 3.40 0.76 3.76
N ARG A 65 4.32 0.91 4.70
CA ARG A 65 4.01 1.07 6.12
C ARG A 65 3.17 2.32 6.38
N TYR A 66 3.57 3.47 5.83
CA TYR A 66 2.84 4.72 5.98
C TYR A 66 1.49 4.68 5.26
N LEU A 67 1.41 4.02 4.11
CA LEU A 67 0.13 3.80 3.41
C LEU A 67 -0.87 3.02 4.28
N LYS A 68 -0.45 2.00 5.02
CA LYS A 68 -1.35 1.25 5.92
C LYS A 68 -1.99 2.15 6.98
N ILE A 69 -1.23 3.10 7.54
CA ILE A 69 -1.76 4.09 8.48
C ILE A 69 -2.70 5.06 7.76
N SER A 70 -2.25 5.58 6.61
CA SER A 70 -3.00 6.52 5.79
C SER A 70 -4.37 5.96 5.37
N PHE A 71 -4.44 4.67 5.03
CA PHE A 71 -5.70 3.99 4.69
C PHE A 71 -6.73 3.97 5.83
N THR A 72 -6.31 3.98 7.08
CA THR A 72 -7.23 4.07 8.21
C THR A 72 -8.00 5.39 8.21
N PHE A 73 -7.35 6.48 7.79
CA PHE A 73 -7.96 7.80 7.68
C PHE A 73 -8.82 7.97 6.42
N THR A 74 -8.70 7.09 5.44
CA THR A 74 -9.46 7.14 4.18
C THR A 74 -10.96 7.17 4.43
N ASN A 75 -11.47 6.35 5.36
CA ASN A 75 -12.90 6.30 5.67
C ASN A 75 -13.41 7.66 6.17
N LEU A 76 -12.65 8.34 7.02
CA LEU A 76 -13.00 9.68 7.50
C LEU A 76 -13.05 10.69 6.35
N ILE A 77 -12.09 10.63 5.44
CA ILE A 77 -11.98 11.55 4.30
C ILE A 77 -13.12 11.31 3.31
N VAL A 78 -13.44 10.06 3.03
CA VAL A 78 -14.57 9.70 2.14
C VAL A 78 -15.89 10.24 2.71
N VAL A 79 -16.12 10.12 4.01
CA VAL A 79 -17.29 10.67 4.68
C VAL A 79 -17.29 12.21 4.59
N LEU A 80 -16.14 12.86 4.85
CA LEU A 80 -15.98 14.31 4.79
C LEU A 80 -16.29 14.86 3.38
N CYS A 81 -15.86 14.16 2.34
CA CYS A 81 -16.18 14.51 0.95
C CYS A 81 -17.63 14.17 0.59
N GLY A 82 -18.18 13.09 1.15
CA GLY A 82 -19.54 12.63 0.86
C GLY A 82 -20.62 13.56 1.37
N ILE A 83 -20.45 14.15 2.57
CA ILE A 83 -21.43 15.05 3.17
C ILE A 83 -21.80 16.22 2.25
N PRO A 84 -20.85 17.05 1.76
CA PRO A 84 -21.21 18.18 0.88
C PRO A 84 -21.81 17.73 -0.45
N LEU A 85 -21.40 16.56 -0.96
CA LEU A 85 -21.98 16.02 -2.19
C LEU A 85 -23.47 15.65 -2.04
N VAL A 86 -23.88 15.18 -0.87
CA VAL A 86 -25.30 14.90 -0.57
C VAL A 86 -26.09 16.19 -0.44
N VAL A 87 -25.56 17.22 0.22
CA VAL A 87 -26.21 18.51 0.40
C VAL A 87 -26.40 19.24 -0.93
N ILE A 88 -25.41 19.24 -1.80
CA ILE A 88 -25.51 19.84 -3.15
C ILE A 88 -26.52 19.09 -4.02
N LYS A 89 -26.83 17.84 -3.70
CA LYS A 89 -27.68 16.94 -4.48
C LYS A 89 -29.17 17.26 -4.45
N GLU A 90 -29.68 18.01 -3.47
CA GLU A 90 -31.13 18.30 -3.36
C GLU A 90 -31.71 18.96 -4.61
N LYS A 91 -30.88 19.55 -5.48
CA LYS A 91 -31.27 20.18 -6.74
C LYS A 91 -31.05 19.35 -8.00
N ASN A 92 -30.34 18.20 -7.92
CA ASN A 92 -29.89 17.44 -9.09
C ASN A 92 -30.38 15.99 -9.08
N SER A 93 -30.47 15.38 -10.28
CA SER A 93 -30.88 13.99 -10.49
C SER A 93 -30.03 12.98 -9.72
N LEU A 94 -30.64 11.86 -9.29
CA LEU A 94 -30.00 10.73 -8.61
C LEU A 94 -28.78 10.20 -9.41
N SER A 95 -28.90 10.16 -10.73
CA SER A 95 -27.84 9.71 -11.64
C SER A 95 -26.59 10.59 -11.58
N PHE A 96 -26.75 11.91 -11.44
CA PHE A 96 -25.62 12.84 -11.32
C PHE A 96 -24.83 12.60 -10.03
N GLY A 97 -25.52 12.39 -8.90
CA GLY A 97 -24.87 12.10 -7.63
C GLY A 97 -24.09 10.78 -7.64
N ALA A 98 -24.63 9.74 -8.30
CA ALA A 98 -23.94 8.46 -8.45
C ALA A 98 -22.68 8.60 -9.31
N GLY A 99 -22.78 9.30 -10.46
CA GLY A 99 -21.63 9.55 -11.33
C GLY A 99 -20.52 10.34 -10.63
N LEU A 100 -20.88 11.36 -9.87
CA LEU A 100 -19.94 12.17 -9.12
C LEU A 100 -19.24 11.39 -8.00
N SER A 101 -19.95 10.47 -7.31
CA SER A 101 -19.35 9.59 -6.30
C SER A 101 -18.31 8.67 -6.91
N VAL A 102 -18.60 8.07 -8.05
CA VAL A 102 -17.66 7.23 -8.80
C VAL A 102 -16.42 8.03 -9.20
N PHE A 103 -16.61 9.25 -9.72
CA PHE A 103 -15.50 10.12 -10.10
C PHE A 103 -14.60 10.48 -8.91
N VAL A 104 -15.18 10.78 -7.74
CA VAL A 104 -14.42 11.06 -6.52
C VAL A 104 -13.61 9.84 -6.06
N ILE A 105 -14.21 8.65 -6.09
CA ILE A 105 -13.51 7.41 -5.71
C ILE A 105 -12.32 7.13 -6.64
N PHE A 106 -12.53 7.21 -7.96
CA PHE A 106 -11.45 7.01 -8.92
C PHE A 106 -10.34 8.08 -8.80
N GLY A 107 -10.72 9.34 -8.64
CA GLY A 107 -9.80 10.44 -8.40
C GLY A 107 -8.96 10.21 -7.15
N TYR A 108 -9.60 9.85 -6.04
CA TYR A 108 -8.90 9.53 -4.80
C TYR A 108 -7.89 8.39 -4.97
N TYR A 109 -8.32 7.30 -5.63
CA TYR A 109 -7.44 6.15 -5.87
C TYR A 109 -6.25 6.50 -6.78
N ALA A 110 -6.49 7.34 -7.80
CA ALA A 110 -5.45 7.84 -8.69
C ALA A 110 -4.38 8.65 -7.92
N PHE A 111 -4.81 9.54 -7.02
CA PHE A 111 -3.88 10.31 -6.19
C PHE A 111 -3.07 9.44 -5.22
N ILE A 112 -3.68 8.41 -4.62
CA ILE A 112 -2.94 7.45 -3.78
C ILE A 112 -1.89 6.73 -4.61
N LYS A 113 -2.24 6.22 -5.80
CA LYS A 113 -1.30 5.51 -6.67
C LYS A 113 -0.18 6.40 -7.19
N PHE A 114 -0.51 7.64 -7.50
CA PHE A 114 0.48 8.64 -7.90
C PHE A 114 1.48 8.93 -6.76
N GLY A 115 0.99 9.22 -5.56
CA GLY A 115 1.82 9.40 -4.38
C GLY A 115 2.70 8.18 -4.10
N GLN A 116 2.12 6.97 -4.11
CA GLN A 116 2.84 5.72 -3.95
C GLN A 116 3.98 5.56 -4.96
N SER A 117 3.71 5.87 -6.23
CA SER A 117 4.72 5.78 -7.30
C SER A 117 5.89 6.75 -7.07
N MET A 118 5.60 7.98 -6.64
CA MET A 118 6.63 8.98 -6.32
C MET A 118 7.47 8.57 -5.11
N GLY A 119 6.84 8.02 -4.08
CA GLY A 119 7.52 7.51 -2.89
C GLY A 119 8.43 6.31 -3.20
N PHE A 120 7.99 5.39 -4.05
CA PHE A 120 8.80 4.24 -4.46
C PHE A 120 10.03 4.61 -5.28
N LYS A 121 9.98 5.75 -5.97
CA LYS A 121 11.10 6.31 -6.73
C LYS A 121 12.02 7.20 -5.90
N GLY A 122 11.68 7.42 -4.63
CA GLY A 122 12.45 8.30 -3.75
C GLY A 122 12.39 9.80 -4.09
N VAL A 123 11.44 10.20 -4.98
CA VAL A 123 11.26 11.60 -5.38
C VAL A 123 10.67 12.43 -4.24
N VAL A 124 9.84 11.80 -3.41
CA VAL A 124 9.17 12.41 -2.27
C VAL A 124 9.39 11.52 -1.04
N GLU A 125 9.50 12.13 0.12
CA GLU A 125 9.61 11.39 1.38
C GLU A 125 8.48 10.38 1.55
N PRO A 126 8.76 9.17 2.11
CA PRO A 126 7.78 8.11 2.28
C PRO A 126 6.50 8.53 3.01
N ILE A 127 6.62 9.42 3.99
CA ILE A 127 5.48 9.95 4.74
C ILE A 127 4.59 10.80 3.83
N LEU A 128 5.17 11.80 3.16
CA LEU A 128 4.43 12.72 2.28
C LEU A 128 3.78 11.97 1.11
N SER A 129 4.48 10.99 0.54
CA SER A 129 3.96 10.17 -0.56
C SER A 129 2.72 9.37 -0.16
N ALA A 130 2.69 8.84 1.06
CA ALA A 130 1.57 8.07 1.59
C ALA A 130 0.37 8.95 1.98
N TRP A 131 0.59 10.21 2.37
CA TRP A 131 -0.45 11.12 2.81
C TRP A 131 -0.96 12.06 1.72
N LEU A 132 -0.32 12.09 0.56
CA LEU A 132 -0.63 13.03 -0.53
C LEU A 132 -2.11 12.98 -0.93
N GLY A 133 -2.66 11.79 -1.16
CA GLY A 133 -4.09 11.60 -1.46
C GLY A 133 -4.99 12.15 -0.36
N ASN A 134 -4.68 11.81 0.90
CA ASN A 134 -5.47 12.25 2.06
C ASN A 134 -5.45 13.78 2.21
N ILE A 135 -4.31 14.42 2.05
CA ILE A 135 -4.18 15.88 2.15
C ILE A 135 -5.01 16.57 1.07
N VAL A 136 -4.85 16.17 -0.19
CA VAL A 136 -5.57 16.78 -1.32
C VAL A 136 -7.09 16.65 -1.15
N PHE A 137 -7.56 15.46 -0.81
CA PHE A 137 -9.01 15.22 -0.65
C PHE A 137 -9.58 15.83 0.63
N THR A 138 -8.80 15.92 1.71
CA THR A 138 -9.23 16.65 2.92
C THR A 138 -9.44 18.13 2.63
N ILE A 139 -8.47 18.77 1.96
CA ILE A 139 -8.58 20.17 1.57
C ILE A 139 -9.76 20.36 0.64
N GLY A 140 -9.90 19.52 -0.38
CA GLY A 140 -11.03 19.55 -1.32
C GLY A 140 -12.38 19.37 -0.62
N GLY A 141 -12.48 18.42 0.30
CA GLY A 141 -13.67 18.15 1.09
C GLY A 141 -14.08 19.34 1.99
N ILE A 142 -13.09 19.97 2.64
CA ILE A 142 -13.32 21.17 3.47
C ILE A 142 -13.81 22.34 2.60
N ILE A 143 -13.18 22.59 1.44
CA ILE A 143 -13.60 23.65 0.51
C ILE A 143 -15.02 23.42 0.03
N LEU A 144 -15.37 22.18 -0.35
CA LEU A 144 -16.73 21.80 -0.77
C LEU A 144 -17.73 22.00 0.36
N LEU A 145 -17.37 21.63 1.59
CA LEU A 145 -18.24 21.78 2.76
C LEU A 145 -18.53 23.26 3.06
N LEU A 146 -17.51 24.11 3.01
CA LEU A 146 -17.65 25.56 3.24
C LEU A 146 -18.53 26.19 2.14
N ARG A 147 -18.40 25.73 0.90
CA ARG A 147 -19.18 26.25 -0.23
C ARG A 147 -20.62 25.72 -0.26
N ALA A 148 -20.86 24.54 0.30
CA ALA A 148 -22.22 23.98 0.42
C ALA A 148 -23.06 24.68 1.48
N ARG A 149 -22.42 25.39 2.42
CA ARG A 149 -23.08 26.10 3.53
C ARG A 149 -23.55 27.52 3.15
N THR A 150 -23.08 28.04 2.03
CA THR A 150 -23.49 29.37 1.47
C THR A 150 -24.51 29.19 0.36
#